data_499bd4343573e61274ca07ca8e0f95e3
#
_entry.id   499bd4343573e61274ca07ca8e0f95e3
#
_cell.length_a   1.000
_cell.length_b   1.000
_cell.length_c   1.000
_cell.angle_alpha   90.00
_cell.angle_beta   90.00
_cell.angle_gamma   90.00
#
_symmetry.space_group_name_H-M   'P 1'
#
loop_
_entity.id
_entity.type
_entity.pdbx_description
1 polymer ?
#
loop_
_entity_poly.entity_id
_entity_poly.type
_entity_poly.pdbx_seq_one_letter_code
_entity_poly.pdbx_strand_id
1 'polypeptide(L)'
;MRDLKTKIVVFFTAICLLVSMSTASFADGHAKKILFSIKGPGSGNPFWASVTKGAEEEAKKLGVKLILIAPPQEGDVQAQINQVEDQLAKGVDALALAPGDPNAFAPIVDDAIKSGVPVVFVD
;
A
#
# COMPACT_ATOMS: atom_id res chain seq x y z
N MET A 1 -15.89 -59.25 17.25
CA MET A 1 -14.77 -58.89 16.36
C MET A 1 -15.12 -57.88 15.24
N ARG A 2 -16.37 -57.56 15.04
CA ARG A 2 -16.82 -56.56 14.04
C ARG A 2 -16.66 -55.11 14.51
N ASP A 3 -16.63 -54.86 15.82
CA ASP A 3 -16.67 -53.49 16.37
C ASP A 3 -15.34 -52.73 16.30
N LEU A 4 -14.22 -53.40 16.32
CA LEU A 4 -12.90 -52.72 16.31
C LEU A 4 -12.57 -52.16 14.93
N LYS A 5 -12.88 -52.87 13.85
CA LYS A 5 -12.65 -52.39 12.47
C LYS A 5 -13.59 -51.22 12.12
N THR A 6 -14.84 -51.28 12.57
CA THR A 6 -15.84 -50.21 12.35
C THR A 6 -15.47 -48.96 13.14
N LYS A 7 -14.97 -49.09 14.37
CA LYS A 7 -14.50 -47.95 15.18
C LYS A 7 -13.25 -47.28 14.59
N ILE A 8 -12.33 -48.08 14.04
CA ILE A 8 -11.13 -47.53 13.37
C ILE A 8 -11.50 -46.77 12.09
N VAL A 9 -12.41 -47.29 11.28
CA VAL A 9 -12.85 -46.62 10.05
C VAL A 9 -13.60 -45.31 10.35
N VAL A 10 -14.46 -45.31 11.38
CA VAL A 10 -15.18 -44.09 11.81
C VAL A 10 -14.22 -43.04 12.38
N PHE A 11 -13.17 -43.47 13.09
CA PHE A 11 -12.16 -42.56 13.64
C PHE A 11 -11.27 -41.95 12.55
N PHE A 12 -10.94 -42.70 11.51
CA PHE A 12 -10.17 -42.20 10.37
C PHE A 12 -10.98 -41.25 9.47
N THR A 13 -12.27 -41.51 9.28
CA THR A 13 -13.16 -40.59 8.51
C THR A 13 -13.43 -39.29 9.25
N ALA A 14 -13.50 -39.30 10.59
CA ALA A 14 -13.66 -38.09 11.40
C ALA A 14 -12.40 -37.19 11.38
N ILE A 15 -11.22 -37.78 11.32
CA ILE A 15 -9.95 -37.00 11.23
C ILE A 15 -9.76 -36.37 9.85
N CYS A 16 -10.19 -37.03 8.76
CA CYS A 16 -10.14 -36.44 7.42
C CYS A 16 -11.10 -35.27 7.21
N LEU A 17 -12.21 -35.20 7.95
CA LEU A 17 -13.16 -34.08 7.86
C LEU A 17 -12.73 -32.83 8.62
N LEU A 18 -11.76 -32.94 9.56
CA LEU A 18 -11.24 -31.82 10.35
C LEU A 18 -10.09 -31.07 9.69
N VAL A 19 -9.52 -31.61 8.60
CA VAL A 19 -8.38 -30.97 7.90
C VAL A 19 -8.81 -30.04 6.76
N SER A 20 -10.11 -30.01 6.43
CA SER A 20 -10.63 -29.20 5.30
C SER A 20 -11.11 -27.80 5.67
N MET A 21 -10.87 -27.33 6.90
CA MET A 21 -11.19 -25.96 7.32
C MET A 21 -9.94 -25.11 7.54
N SER A 22 -9.07 -25.10 6.56
CA SER A 22 -7.93 -24.17 6.62
C SER A 22 -7.82 -23.42 5.32
N THR A 23 -7.78 -22.12 5.48
CA THR A 23 -7.48 -21.04 4.52
C THR A 23 -8.70 -20.46 3.80
N ALA A 24 -9.69 -19.97 4.54
CA ALA A 24 -10.28 -18.71 4.12
C ALA A 24 -9.27 -17.63 4.50
N SER A 25 -8.26 -17.41 3.69
CA SER A 25 -7.60 -16.11 3.64
C SER A 25 -8.68 -15.15 3.19
N PHE A 26 -9.26 -14.44 4.14
CA PHE A 26 -9.94 -13.20 3.84
C PHE A 26 -8.84 -12.27 3.29
N ALA A 27 -8.62 -12.34 2.00
CA ALA A 27 -8.06 -11.22 1.28
C ALA A 27 -9.06 -10.09 1.53
N ASP A 28 -8.69 -9.18 2.41
CA ASP A 28 -9.42 -7.95 2.66
C ASP A 28 -9.57 -7.29 1.30
N GLY A 29 -10.80 -7.30 0.76
CA GLY A 29 -11.09 -6.96 -0.64
C GLY A 29 -10.96 -5.47 -0.96
N HIS A 30 -10.16 -4.74 -0.16
CA HIS A 30 -9.86 -3.33 -0.38
C HIS A 30 -8.56 -3.22 -1.18
N ALA A 31 -8.67 -2.63 -2.37
CA ALA A 31 -7.50 -2.27 -3.15
C ALA A 31 -6.54 -1.44 -2.29
N LYS A 32 -5.27 -1.85 -2.24
CA LYS A 32 -4.23 -1.12 -1.49
C LYS A 32 -4.15 0.32 -1.99
N LYS A 33 -4.08 1.27 -1.05
CA LYS A 33 -3.95 2.70 -1.34
C LYS A 33 -2.48 3.09 -1.29
N ILE A 34 -1.93 3.49 -2.41
CA ILE A 34 -0.57 3.97 -2.51
C ILE A 34 -0.60 5.49 -2.68
N LEU A 35 -0.04 6.20 -1.72
CA LEU A 35 0.18 7.63 -1.86
C LEU A 35 1.47 7.86 -2.64
N PHE A 36 1.41 8.64 -3.71
CA PHE A 36 2.58 9.09 -4.44
C PHE A 36 2.64 10.61 -4.45
N SER A 37 3.59 11.17 -3.73
CA SER A 37 3.86 12.60 -3.65
C SER A 37 5.08 12.96 -4.48
N ILE A 38 4.88 13.77 -5.52
CA ILE A 38 5.94 14.32 -6.36
C ILE A 38 6.21 15.78 -6.01
N LYS A 39 7.43 16.26 -6.28
CA LYS A 39 7.86 17.60 -5.84
C LYS A 39 7.43 18.74 -6.75
N GLY A 40 6.71 18.46 -7.84
CA GLY A 40 6.18 19.49 -8.73
C GLY A 40 5.09 18.98 -9.65
N PRO A 41 4.23 19.85 -10.18
CA PRO A 41 3.15 19.46 -11.07
C PRO A 41 3.67 18.99 -12.44
N GLY A 42 3.03 17.96 -12.99
CA GLY A 42 3.37 17.44 -14.32
C GLY A 42 3.11 18.44 -15.46
N SER A 43 2.25 19.42 -15.25
CA SER A 43 1.90 20.43 -16.24
C SER A 43 3.04 21.38 -16.62
N GLY A 44 4.04 21.52 -15.74
CA GLY A 44 5.19 22.42 -15.97
C GLY A 44 6.50 21.67 -16.27
N ASN A 45 6.53 20.36 -16.11
CA ASN A 45 7.76 19.58 -16.21
C ASN A 45 7.49 18.22 -16.88
N PRO A 46 8.01 18.00 -18.11
CA PRO A 46 7.81 16.74 -18.84
C PRO A 46 8.30 15.50 -18.11
N PHE A 47 9.31 15.62 -17.24
CA PHE A 47 9.79 14.54 -16.40
C PHE A 47 8.67 14.05 -15.48
N TRP A 48 8.06 14.95 -14.71
CA TRP A 48 6.96 14.59 -13.80
C TRP A 48 5.72 14.10 -14.53
N ALA A 49 5.44 14.63 -15.71
CA ALA A 49 4.36 14.12 -16.56
C ALA A 49 4.59 12.65 -16.94
N SER A 50 5.83 12.27 -17.29
CA SER A 50 6.19 10.90 -17.62
C SER A 50 6.15 9.98 -16.41
N VAL A 51 6.65 10.44 -15.26
CA VAL A 51 6.61 9.69 -13.99
C VAL A 51 5.17 9.42 -13.57
N THR A 52 4.31 10.44 -13.61
CA THR A 52 2.89 10.31 -13.31
C THR A 52 2.22 9.27 -14.19
N LYS A 53 2.42 9.36 -15.50
CA LYS A 53 1.83 8.42 -16.45
C LYS A 53 2.28 6.98 -16.16
N GLY A 54 3.57 6.77 -15.93
CA GLY A 54 4.10 5.44 -15.59
C GLY A 54 3.51 4.89 -14.31
N ALA A 55 3.38 5.73 -13.27
CA ALA A 55 2.79 5.33 -12.01
C ALA A 55 1.31 4.95 -12.14
N GLU A 56 0.53 5.70 -12.92
CA GLU A 56 -0.89 5.41 -13.19
C GLU A 56 -1.06 4.10 -13.97
N GLU A 57 -0.24 3.88 -14.99
CA GLU A 57 -0.26 2.65 -15.78
C GLU A 57 0.07 1.42 -14.92
N GLU A 58 1.07 1.52 -14.04
CA GLU A 58 1.47 0.42 -13.18
C GLU A 58 0.45 0.16 -12.07
N ALA A 59 -0.10 1.20 -11.47
CA ALA A 59 -1.17 1.07 -10.49
C ALA A 59 -2.39 0.31 -11.06
N LYS A 60 -2.72 0.59 -12.32
CA LYS A 60 -3.81 -0.08 -13.03
C LYS A 60 -3.52 -1.57 -13.25
N LYS A 61 -2.30 -1.92 -13.63
CA LYS A 61 -1.87 -3.33 -13.79
C LYS A 61 -1.90 -4.09 -12.48
N LEU A 62 -1.48 -3.45 -11.39
CA LEU A 62 -1.41 -4.05 -10.07
C LEU A 62 -2.76 -4.06 -9.33
N GLY A 63 -3.79 -3.37 -9.84
CA GLY A 63 -5.09 -3.27 -9.18
C GLY A 63 -5.04 -2.49 -7.87
N VAL A 64 -4.10 -1.56 -7.71
CA VAL A 64 -3.97 -0.71 -6.53
C VAL A 64 -4.61 0.66 -6.78
N LYS A 65 -5.06 1.32 -5.70
CA LYS A 65 -5.53 2.70 -5.76
C LYS A 65 -4.37 3.66 -5.60
N LEU A 66 -3.99 4.33 -6.67
CA LEU A 66 -3.00 5.39 -6.63
C LEU A 66 -3.65 6.73 -6.21
N ILE A 67 -3.04 7.39 -5.22
CA ILE A 67 -3.35 8.76 -4.81
C ILE A 67 -2.11 9.58 -5.17
N LEU A 68 -2.17 10.27 -6.30
CA LEU A 68 -1.07 11.11 -6.78
C LEU A 68 -1.31 12.56 -6.35
N ILE A 69 -0.33 13.14 -5.69
CA ILE A 69 -0.35 14.54 -5.25
C ILE A 69 0.93 15.27 -5.64
N ALA A 70 0.78 16.55 -5.92
CA ALA A 70 1.87 17.46 -6.21
C ALA A 70 1.58 18.84 -5.61
N PRO A 71 2.57 19.58 -5.13
CA PRO A 71 2.37 20.97 -4.74
C PRO A 71 2.02 21.81 -5.97
N PRO A 72 1.36 22.98 -5.78
CA PRO A 72 0.98 23.86 -6.90
C PRO A 72 2.16 24.34 -7.74
N GLN A 73 3.33 24.46 -7.11
CA GLN A 73 4.58 24.85 -7.74
C GLN A 73 5.72 23.97 -7.25
N GLU A 74 6.67 23.65 -8.13
CA GLU A 74 7.90 22.95 -7.75
C GLU A 74 8.69 23.81 -6.76
N GLY A 75 9.10 23.20 -5.65
CA GLY A 75 9.79 23.89 -4.55
C GLY A 75 8.87 24.43 -3.45
N ASP A 76 7.55 24.31 -3.57
CA ASP A 76 6.64 24.61 -2.46
C ASP A 76 6.60 23.45 -1.46
N VAL A 77 7.66 23.35 -0.66
CA VAL A 77 7.86 22.29 0.29
C VAL A 77 6.76 22.26 1.35
N GLN A 78 6.30 23.41 1.83
CA GLN A 78 5.26 23.45 2.84
C GLN A 78 3.92 22.94 2.33
N ALA A 79 3.54 23.29 1.11
CA ALA A 79 2.33 22.75 0.49
C ALA A 79 2.44 21.23 0.31
N GLN A 80 3.61 20.73 -0.10
CA GLN A 80 3.85 19.30 -0.24
C GLN A 80 3.71 18.56 1.10
N ILE A 81 4.31 19.10 2.17
CA ILE A 81 4.19 18.56 3.53
C ILE A 81 2.72 18.47 3.94
N ASN A 82 1.99 19.57 3.87
CA ASN A 82 0.59 19.61 4.28
C ASN A 82 -0.26 18.58 3.53
N GLN A 83 -0.02 18.41 2.22
CA GLN A 83 -0.72 17.44 1.40
C GLN A 83 -0.40 15.99 1.82
N VAL A 84 0.87 15.68 2.11
CA VAL A 84 1.29 14.34 2.53
C VAL A 84 0.70 14.00 3.90
N GLU A 85 0.79 14.90 4.87
CA GLU A 85 0.22 14.72 6.21
C GLU A 85 -1.30 14.50 6.16
N ASP A 86 -2.01 15.29 5.35
CA ASP A 86 -3.46 15.12 5.15
C ASP A 86 -3.82 13.73 4.60
N GLN A 87 -3.06 13.22 3.64
CA GLN A 87 -3.31 11.89 3.07
C GLN A 87 -2.90 10.76 4.02
N LEU A 88 -1.80 10.91 4.77
CA LEU A 88 -1.41 9.96 5.81
C LEU A 88 -2.49 9.86 6.90
N ALA A 89 -3.06 10.99 7.32
CA ALA A 89 -4.16 11.03 8.29
C ALA A 89 -5.44 10.33 7.81
N LYS A 90 -5.69 10.34 6.49
CA LYS A 90 -6.82 9.62 5.85
C LYS A 90 -6.57 8.11 5.71
N GLY A 91 -5.37 7.66 5.97
CA GLY A 91 -4.96 6.26 5.90
C GLY A 91 -4.58 5.81 4.49
N VAL A 92 -3.32 5.42 4.34
CA VAL A 92 -2.74 4.82 3.13
C VAL A 92 -1.93 3.59 3.52
N ASP A 93 -1.71 2.69 2.56
CA ASP A 93 -0.97 1.44 2.79
C ASP A 93 0.52 1.57 2.49
N ALA A 94 0.93 2.54 1.70
CA ALA A 94 2.33 2.87 1.42
C ALA A 94 2.47 4.30 0.91
N LEU A 95 3.68 4.87 1.06
CA LEU A 95 4.07 6.18 0.56
C LEU A 95 5.25 6.07 -0.40
N ALA A 96 5.07 6.51 -1.64
CA ALA A 96 6.14 6.82 -2.56
C ALA A 96 6.36 8.35 -2.52
N LEU A 97 7.58 8.80 -2.28
CA LEU A 97 7.88 10.19 -2.01
C LEU A 97 9.08 10.70 -2.81
N ALA A 98 8.86 11.73 -3.62
CA ALA A 98 9.90 12.59 -4.17
C ALA A 98 9.90 13.90 -3.35
N PRO A 99 10.73 14.03 -2.31
CA PRO A 99 10.65 15.17 -1.40
C PRO A 99 11.23 16.43 -2.03
N GLY A 100 10.55 17.55 -1.87
CA GLY A 100 11.08 18.86 -2.26
C GLY A 100 12.28 19.30 -1.41
N ASP A 101 12.29 18.88 -0.14
CA ASP A 101 13.41 19.02 0.81
C ASP A 101 13.47 17.76 1.71
N PRO A 102 14.51 16.92 1.56
CA PRO A 102 14.64 15.70 2.35
C PRO A 102 14.70 15.95 3.87
N ASN A 103 15.32 17.05 4.30
CA ASN A 103 15.45 17.35 5.73
C ASN A 103 14.09 17.73 6.34
N ALA A 104 13.29 18.50 5.62
CA ALA A 104 11.95 18.88 6.04
C ALA A 104 10.99 17.68 6.12
N PHE A 105 11.20 16.66 5.28
CA PHE A 105 10.39 15.44 5.28
C PHE A 105 10.83 14.38 6.28
N ALA A 106 12.04 14.46 6.85
CA ALA A 106 12.56 13.43 7.75
C ALA A 106 11.61 13.07 8.89
N PRO A 107 11.02 14.01 9.66
CA PRO A 107 10.10 13.65 10.74
C PRO A 107 8.81 12.99 10.24
N ILE A 108 8.29 13.41 9.09
CA ILE A 108 7.07 12.84 8.50
C ILE A 108 7.29 11.40 8.05
N VAL A 109 8.45 11.12 7.46
CA VAL A 109 8.85 9.77 7.06
C VAL A 109 9.02 8.87 8.27
N ASP A 110 9.67 9.35 9.32
CA ASP A 110 9.83 8.62 10.57
C ASP A 110 8.47 8.26 11.20
N ASP A 111 7.54 9.19 11.23
CA ASP A 111 6.21 8.98 11.78
C ASP A 111 5.35 8.03 10.90
N ALA A 112 5.47 8.11 9.59
CA ALA A 112 4.84 7.18 8.66
C ALA A 112 5.33 5.74 8.91
N ILE A 113 6.65 5.54 9.00
CA ILE A 113 7.27 4.23 9.25
C ILE A 113 6.84 3.68 10.62
N LYS A 114 6.87 4.49 11.68
CA LYS A 114 6.41 4.09 13.02
C LYS A 114 4.94 3.70 13.04
N SER A 115 4.13 4.30 12.18
CA SER A 115 2.70 3.98 12.01
C SER A 115 2.44 2.76 11.13
N GLY A 116 3.49 2.09 10.63
CA GLY A 116 3.39 0.89 9.80
C GLY A 116 3.19 1.18 8.31
N VAL A 117 3.38 2.43 7.86
CA VAL A 117 3.32 2.82 6.45
C VAL A 117 4.73 2.74 5.85
N PRO A 118 5.03 1.78 4.97
CA PRO A 118 6.31 1.72 4.29
C PRO A 118 6.51 2.92 3.37
N VAL A 119 7.75 3.43 3.32
CA VAL A 119 8.12 4.59 2.51
C VAL A 119 9.17 4.20 1.48
N VAL A 120 8.96 4.61 0.24
CA VAL A 120 9.93 4.47 -0.87
C VAL A 120 10.24 5.86 -1.40
N PHE A 121 11.52 6.18 -1.50
CA PHE A 121 11.95 7.42 -2.12
C PHE A 121 12.09 7.25 -3.65
N VAL A 122 11.67 8.27 -4.36
CA VAL A 122 11.71 8.38 -5.82
C VAL A 122 12.44 9.67 -6.18
N ASP A 123 13.51 9.60 -6.98
CA ASP A 123 14.42 10.68 -7.40
C ASP A 123 15.56 10.95 -6.41
#